data_23bc501a4b61bde4b45916fcdf26c1bb
#
_entry.id   23bc501a4b61bde4b45916fcdf26c1bb
#
_cell.length_a   1.000
_cell.length_b   1.000
_cell.length_c   1.000
_cell.angle_alpha   90.00
_cell.angle_beta   90.00
_cell.angle_gamma   90.00
#
_symmetry.space_group_name_H-M   'P 1'
#
loop_
_entity.id
_entity.type
_entity.pdbx_description
1 polymer ?
#
loop_
_entity_poly.entity_id
_entity_poly.type
_entity_poly.pdbx_seq_one_letter_code
_entity_poly.pdbx_strand_id
1 'polypeptide(L)'
;KTPVRLNLLRAGYRIEKQVLRQLFHISIPVLLERLTLTSGQVALTAMISGLGTISLAAHYLTNQTEGLLYLPAYGFAYTATALVGQALGAGRRDLADRFAFRICWIGSVVIIAACVPVAIFSRPIISLFSREPEVIALGSKTLFIAAATEIFFSFTVIAGGICRGSGDVRFSLLVSIIGMWGLRIGLVW
;
A
#
# COMPACT_ATOMS: atom_id res chain seq x y z
N LYS A 1 32.56 -3.61 -7.32
CA LYS A 1 33.21 -4.07 -6.07
C LYS A 1 32.85 -3.05 -4.99
N THR A 2 31.92 -3.36 -4.11
CA THR A 2 31.57 -2.52 -2.97
C THR A 2 32.68 -2.60 -1.93
N PRO A 3 33.30 -1.48 -1.53
CA PRO A 3 34.39 -1.49 -0.55
C PRO A 3 33.93 -1.74 0.90
N VAL A 4 32.63 -1.81 1.15
CA VAL A 4 32.09 -1.99 2.50
C VAL A 4 31.71 -3.46 2.71
N ARG A 5 32.53 -4.19 3.46
CA ARG A 5 32.16 -5.51 3.99
C ARG A 5 31.47 -5.30 5.34
N LEU A 6 30.19 -5.63 5.41
CA LEU A 6 29.46 -5.68 6.67
C LEU A 6 29.97 -6.87 7.50
N ASN A 7 30.79 -6.59 8.50
CA ASN A 7 31.35 -7.56 9.43
C ASN A 7 30.45 -7.65 10.66
N LEU A 8 29.31 -8.33 10.55
CA LEU A 8 28.31 -8.46 11.60
C LEU A 8 28.83 -9.14 12.88
N LEU A 9 29.89 -9.94 12.78
CA LEU A 9 30.46 -10.69 13.91
C LEU A 9 31.52 -9.93 14.68
N ARG A 10 32.07 -8.83 14.15
CA ARG A 10 33.13 -8.03 14.78
C ARG A 10 32.70 -6.63 15.22
N ALA A 11 31.50 -6.19 14.82
CA ALA A 11 30.98 -4.93 15.28
C ALA A 11 30.48 -5.09 16.71
N GLY A 12 31.14 -4.47 17.66
CA GLY A 12 30.62 -4.33 19.02
C GLY A 12 29.29 -3.60 18.96
N TYR A 13 28.19 -4.30 19.24
CA TYR A 13 26.83 -3.74 19.20
C TYR A 13 26.70 -2.72 20.34
N ARG A 14 27.01 -1.47 20.06
CA ARG A 14 26.68 -0.37 20.96
C ARG A 14 25.41 0.28 20.43
N ILE A 15 24.36 0.25 21.24
CA ILE A 15 23.11 0.98 20.95
C ILE A 15 23.39 2.46 21.17
N GLU A 16 23.54 3.20 20.07
CA GLU A 16 23.68 4.66 20.11
C GLU A 16 22.29 5.29 20.29
N LYS A 17 22.13 6.07 21.38
CA LYS A 17 20.86 6.76 21.70
C LYS A 17 20.36 7.65 20.55
N GLN A 18 21.28 8.22 19.77
CA GLN A 18 20.94 9.08 18.63
C GLN A 18 20.31 8.30 17.50
N VAL A 19 20.84 7.12 17.14
CA VAL A 19 20.30 6.21 16.15
C VAL A 19 18.92 5.70 16.58
N LEU A 20 18.79 5.32 17.86
CA LEU A 20 17.53 4.86 18.43
C LEU A 20 16.44 5.95 18.34
N ARG A 21 16.77 7.20 18.68
CA ARG A 21 15.86 8.35 18.59
C ARG A 21 15.39 8.59 17.14
N GLN A 22 16.30 8.48 16.17
CA GLN A 22 15.95 8.61 14.74
C GLN A 22 15.04 7.48 14.28
N LEU A 23 15.32 6.23 14.67
CA LEU A 23 14.47 5.08 14.39
C LEU A 23 13.05 5.29 14.93
N PHE A 24 12.89 5.68 16.19
CA PHE A 24 11.57 5.94 16.77
C PHE A 24 10.84 7.09 16.07
N HIS A 25 11.56 8.16 15.71
CA HIS A 25 10.94 9.29 15.02
C HIS A 25 10.35 8.92 13.65
N ILE A 26 10.96 7.96 12.94
CA ILE A 26 10.47 7.46 11.67
C ILE A 26 9.44 6.34 11.86
N SER A 27 9.70 5.42 12.80
CA SER A 27 8.88 4.22 12.98
C SER A 27 7.51 4.52 13.59
N ILE A 28 7.40 5.47 14.53
CA ILE A 28 6.13 5.80 15.18
C ILE A 28 5.07 6.31 14.17
N PRO A 29 5.35 7.29 13.29
CA PRO A 29 4.37 7.70 12.29
C PRO A 29 3.98 6.57 11.33
N VAL A 30 4.93 5.72 10.91
CA VAL A 30 4.64 4.57 10.05
C VAL A 30 3.75 3.54 10.77
N LEU A 31 4.00 3.30 12.05
CA LEU A 31 3.16 2.43 12.87
C LEU A 31 1.74 2.98 12.98
N LEU A 32 1.60 4.27 13.28
CA LEU A 32 0.30 4.94 13.34
C LEU A 32 -0.43 4.91 12.00
N GLU A 33 0.27 5.08 10.88
CA GLU A 33 -0.27 4.92 9.53
C GLU A 33 -0.86 3.51 9.35
N ARG A 34 -0.10 2.48 9.71
CA ARG A 34 -0.54 1.08 9.61
C ARG A 34 -1.72 0.77 10.53
N LEU A 35 -1.69 1.24 11.75
CA LEU A 35 -2.81 1.08 12.70
C LEU A 35 -4.08 1.76 12.17
N THR A 36 -3.96 2.97 11.62
CA THR A 36 -5.07 3.71 11.02
C THR A 36 -5.70 2.94 9.84
N LEU A 37 -4.88 2.42 8.92
CA LEU A 37 -5.38 1.65 7.79
C LEU A 37 -6.03 0.33 8.23
N THR A 38 -5.41 -0.38 9.17
CA THR A 38 -5.92 -1.67 9.67
C THR A 38 -7.22 -1.47 10.46
N SER A 39 -7.29 -0.50 11.35
CA SER A 39 -8.50 -0.22 12.13
C SER A 39 -9.67 0.22 11.23
N GLY A 40 -9.39 1.03 10.20
CA GLY A 40 -10.38 1.39 9.20
C GLY A 40 -10.90 0.19 8.41
N GLN A 41 -10.01 -0.75 8.04
CA GLN A 41 -10.41 -1.99 7.37
C GLN A 41 -11.29 -2.88 8.26
N VAL A 42 -10.96 -2.99 9.55
CA VAL A 42 -11.78 -3.72 10.53
C VAL A 42 -13.15 -3.08 10.70
N ALA A 43 -13.21 -1.75 10.83
CA ALA A 43 -14.47 -1.02 10.93
C ALA A 43 -15.35 -1.24 9.69
N LEU A 44 -14.78 -1.13 8.48
CA LEU A 44 -15.48 -1.38 7.23
C LEU A 44 -16.02 -2.82 7.16
N THR A 45 -15.22 -3.81 7.52
CA THR A 45 -15.65 -5.22 7.56
C THR A 45 -16.77 -5.44 8.57
N ALA A 46 -16.73 -4.79 9.74
CA ALA A 46 -17.78 -4.84 10.75
C ALA A 46 -19.11 -4.24 10.22
N MET A 47 -19.04 -3.12 9.49
CA MET A 47 -20.23 -2.53 8.86
C MET A 47 -20.84 -3.46 7.82
N ILE A 48 -20.00 -4.07 6.96
CA ILE A 48 -20.47 -5.01 5.91
C ILE A 48 -21.02 -6.29 6.51
N SER A 49 -20.51 -6.75 7.66
CA SER A 49 -21.04 -7.94 8.35
C SER A 49 -22.51 -7.79 8.77
N GLY A 50 -22.95 -6.55 9.03
CA GLY A 50 -24.36 -6.23 9.31
C GLY A 50 -25.29 -6.38 8.10
N LEU A 51 -24.74 -6.44 6.87
CA LEU A 51 -25.50 -6.61 5.62
C LEU A 51 -25.78 -8.08 5.25
N GLY A 52 -25.32 -9.02 6.08
CA GLY A 52 -25.53 -10.44 5.91
C GLY A 52 -24.34 -11.21 5.32
N THR A 53 -24.46 -12.53 5.33
CA THR A 53 -23.35 -13.45 4.99
C THR A 53 -22.91 -13.38 3.53
N ILE A 54 -23.82 -13.13 2.61
CA ILE A 54 -23.50 -12.98 1.17
C ILE A 54 -22.62 -11.78 0.92
N SER A 55 -22.99 -10.62 1.51
CA SER A 55 -22.21 -9.39 1.40
C SER A 55 -20.83 -9.54 2.02
N LEU A 56 -20.74 -10.18 3.17
CA LEU A 56 -19.48 -10.45 3.85
C LEU A 56 -18.59 -11.39 3.03
N ALA A 57 -19.14 -12.46 2.46
CA ALA A 57 -18.40 -13.38 1.61
C ALA A 57 -17.88 -12.70 0.35
N ALA A 58 -18.72 -11.91 -0.33
CA ALA A 58 -18.31 -11.15 -1.51
C ALA A 58 -17.19 -10.15 -1.19
N HIS A 59 -17.31 -9.43 -0.08
CA HIS A 59 -16.27 -8.50 0.40
C HIS A 59 -14.95 -9.21 0.70
N TYR A 60 -15.01 -10.37 1.37
CA TYR A 60 -13.82 -11.14 1.70
C TYR A 60 -13.08 -11.62 0.45
N LEU A 61 -13.80 -12.16 -0.54
CA LEU A 61 -13.21 -12.61 -1.80
C LEU A 61 -12.62 -11.45 -2.61
N THR A 62 -13.30 -10.30 -2.61
CA THR A 62 -12.78 -9.07 -3.24
C THR A 62 -11.47 -8.65 -2.58
N ASN A 63 -11.41 -8.56 -1.25
CA ASN A 63 -10.19 -8.17 -0.51
C ASN A 63 -9.03 -9.14 -0.75
N GLN A 64 -9.28 -10.45 -0.85
CA GLN A 64 -8.24 -11.43 -1.15
C GLN A 64 -7.65 -11.21 -2.55
N THR A 65 -8.49 -10.89 -3.53
CA THR A 65 -8.06 -10.60 -4.90
C THR A 65 -7.30 -9.26 -4.97
N GLU A 66 -7.80 -8.22 -4.30
CA GLU A 66 -7.11 -6.93 -4.16
C GLU A 66 -5.73 -7.10 -3.52
N GLY A 67 -5.60 -7.98 -2.52
CA GLY A 67 -4.33 -8.28 -1.86
C GLY A 67 -3.21 -8.66 -2.84
N LEU A 68 -3.54 -9.36 -3.92
CA LEU A 68 -2.57 -9.69 -4.98
C LEU A 68 -2.16 -8.46 -5.80
N LEU A 69 -3.09 -7.52 -6.02
CA LEU A 69 -2.82 -6.28 -6.74
C LEU A 69 -1.94 -5.32 -5.92
N TYR A 70 -2.04 -5.36 -4.60
CA TYR A 70 -1.20 -4.53 -3.70
C TYR A 70 0.27 -4.92 -3.69
N LEU A 71 0.62 -6.17 -3.96
CA LEU A 71 2.00 -6.64 -3.88
C LEU A 71 2.96 -5.84 -4.77
N PRO A 72 2.67 -5.63 -6.08
CA PRO A 72 3.51 -4.78 -6.92
C PRO A 72 3.59 -3.33 -6.41
N ALA A 73 2.46 -2.75 -5.95
CA ALA A 73 2.43 -1.38 -5.45
C ALA A 73 3.36 -1.18 -4.25
N TYR A 74 3.33 -2.10 -3.29
CA TYR A 74 4.25 -2.08 -2.14
C TYR A 74 5.70 -2.30 -2.58
N GLY A 75 5.97 -3.19 -3.55
CA GLY A 75 7.29 -3.38 -4.12
C GLY A 75 7.88 -2.07 -4.66
N PHE A 76 7.10 -1.34 -5.45
CA PHE A 76 7.50 -0.02 -5.97
C PHE A 76 7.64 1.02 -4.85
N ALA A 77 6.77 1.02 -3.84
CA ALA A 77 6.87 1.94 -2.70
C ALA A 77 8.16 1.70 -1.88
N TYR A 78 8.53 0.46 -1.62
CA TYR A 78 9.80 0.14 -0.94
C TYR A 78 11.02 0.51 -1.79
N THR A 79 10.96 0.27 -3.10
CA THR A 79 12.01 0.68 -4.04
C THR A 79 12.16 2.20 -4.06
N ALA A 80 11.05 2.94 -4.08
CA ALA A 80 11.05 4.41 -4.00
C ALA A 80 11.69 4.89 -2.71
N THR A 81 11.29 4.32 -1.57
CA THR A 81 11.86 4.67 -0.25
C THR A 81 13.38 4.50 -0.24
N ALA A 82 13.87 3.37 -0.76
CA ALA A 82 15.31 3.08 -0.77
C ALA A 82 16.09 4.00 -1.73
N LEU A 83 15.65 4.13 -2.99
CA LEU A 83 16.39 4.86 -4.01
C LEU A 83 16.33 6.38 -3.80
N VAL A 84 15.18 6.91 -3.41
CA VAL A 84 15.04 8.34 -3.08
C VAL A 84 15.86 8.68 -1.84
N GLY A 85 15.78 7.85 -0.79
CA GLY A 85 16.56 8.05 0.43
C GLY A 85 18.07 7.99 0.18
N GLN A 86 18.56 7.04 -0.61
CA GLN A 86 19.98 6.95 -0.99
C GLN A 86 20.44 8.16 -1.81
N ALA A 87 19.63 8.62 -2.78
CA ALA A 87 19.96 9.79 -3.60
C ALA A 87 20.04 11.07 -2.76
N LEU A 88 19.10 11.27 -1.84
CA LEU A 88 19.09 12.40 -0.91
C LEU A 88 20.26 12.34 0.09
N GLY A 89 20.56 11.15 0.62
CA GLY A 89 21.71 10.94 1.50
C GLY A 89 23.05 11.19 0.82
N ALA A 90 23.14 11.02 -0.50
CA ALA A 90 24.28 11.38 -1.33
C ALA A 90 24.29 12.86 -1.76
N GLY A 91 23.34 13.69 -1.33
CA GLY A 91 23.21 15.10 -1.68
C GLY A 91 22.73 15.35 -3.13
N ARG A 92 22.27 14.30 -3.84
CA ARG A 92 21.88 14.37 -5.24
C ARG A 92 20.37 14.48 -5.41
N ARG A 93 19.83 15.68 -5.20
CA ARG A 93 18.38 15.95 -5.32
C ARG A 93 17.85 15.70 -6.74
N ASP A 94 18.62 16.07 -7.76
CA ASP A 94 18.30 15.82 -9.17
C ASP A 94 18.04 14.33 -9.47
N LEU A 95 18.81 13.46 -8.83
CA LEU A 95 18.67 12.02 -8.97
C LEU A 95 17.46 11.49 -8.19
N ALA A 96 17.18 12.04 -7.01
CA ALA A 96 16.01 11.69 -6.22
C ALA A 96 14.72 11.99 -6.98
N ASP A 97 14.59 13.15 -7.60
CA ASP A 97 13.44 13.56 -8.39
C ASP A 97 13.23 12.64 -9.61
N ARG A 98 14.34 12.30 -10.30
CA ARG A 98 14.29 11.35 -11.44
C ARG A 98 13.85 9.96 -11.00
N PHE A 99 14.31 9.46 -9.86
CA PHE A 99 13.88 8.17 -9.32
C PHE A 99 12.41 8.21 -8.91
N ALA A 100 11.99 9.25 -8.19
CA ALA A 100 10.59 9.42 -7.79
C ALA A 100 9.66 9.38 -9.00
N PHE A 101 9.93 10.18 -10.03
CA PHE A 101 9.12 10.24 -11.24
C PHE A 101 9.10 8.89 -11.99
N ARG A 102 10.27 8.29 -12.25
CA ARG A 102 10.35 7.03 -12.99
C ARG A 102 9.68 5.88 -12.28
N ILE A 103 9.86 5.75 -10.94
CA ILE A 103 9.25 4.69 -10.16
C ILE A 103 7.73 4.86 -10.13
N CYS A 104 7.24 6.10 -9.99
CA CYS A 104 5.82 6.39 -10.04
C CYS A 104 5.22 6.03 -11.39
N TRP A 105 5.87 6.40 -12.49
CA TRP A 105 5.40 6.12 -13.84
C TRP A 105 5.41 4.62 -14.16
N ILE A 106 6.54 3.94 -13.95
CA ILE A 106 6.67 2.50 -14.20
C ILE A 106 5.72 1.71 -13.29
N GLY A 107 5.66 2.06 -12.01
CA GLY A 107 4.75 1.44 -11.06
C GLY A 107 3.30 1.57 -11.48
N SER A 108 2.87 2.77 -11.88
CA SER A 108 1.50 3.00 -12.37
C SER A 108 1.18 2.16 -13.61
N VAL A 109 2.10 2.08 -14.59
CA VAL A 109 1.90 1.26 -15.79
C VAL A 109 1.75 -0.22 -15.43
N VAL A 110 2.61 -0.74 -14.56
CA VAL A 110 2.55 -2.15 -14.13
C VAL A 110 1.24 -2.46 -13.41
N ILE A 111 0.80 -1.55 -12.53
CA ILE A 111 -0.44 -1.73 -11.77
C ILE A 111 -1.67 -1.64 -12.69
N ILE A 112 -1.70 -0.69 -13.62
CA ILE A 112 -2.77 -0.61 -14.62
C ILE A 112 -2.83 -1.90 -15.43
N ALA A 113 -1.68 -2.40 -15.88
CA ALA A 113 -1.59 -3.66 -16.62
C ALA A 113 -2.07 -4.87 -15.81
N ALA A 114 -1.95 -4.85 -14.48
CA ALA A 114 -2.49 -5.88 -13.60
C ALA A 114 -3.98 -5.69 -13.29
N CYS A 115 -4.45 -4.45 -13.10
CA CYS A 115 -5.84 -4.15 -12.76
C CYS A 115 -6.80 -4.36 -13.94
N VAL A 116 -6.39 -4.04 -15.17
CA VAL A 116 -7.24 -4.19 -16.37
C VAL A 116 -7.72 -5.63 -16.58
N PRO A 117 -6.85 -6.67 -16.57
CA PRO A 117 -7.33 -8.05 -16.65
C PRO A 117 -8.25 -8.45 -15.49
N VAL A 118 -7.93 -8.03 -14.26
CA VAL A 118 -8.75 -8.34 -13.08
C VAL A 118 -10.13 -7.68 -13.19
N ALA A 119 -10.24 -6.47 -13.69
CA ALA A 119 -11.52 -5.81 -13.94
C ALA A 119 -12.34 -6.55 -15.01
N ILE A 120 -11.72 -6.92 -16.15
CA ILE A 120 -12.38 -7.60 -17.26
C ILE A 120 -12.82 -9.01 -16.84
N PHE A 121 -11.96 -9.74 -16.12
CA PHE A 121 -12.21 -11.12 -15.70
C PHE A 121 -12.73 -11.23 -14.26
N SER A 122 -13.33 -10.16 -13.70
CA SER A 122 -13.82 -10.14 -12.31
C SER A 122 -14.78 -11.29 -12.01
N ARG A 123 -15.71 -11.59 -12.91
CA ARG A 123 -16.70 -12.67 -12.75
C ARG A 123 -16.06 -14.05 -12.78
N PRO A 124 -15.24 -14.44 -13.78
CA PRO A 124 -14.48 -15.68 -13.75
C PRO A 124 -13.61 -15.84 -12.48
N ILE A 125 -12.94 -14.78 -12.07
CA ILE A 125 -12.07 -14.81 -10.87
C ILE A 125 -12.87 -15.16 -9.63
N ILE A 126 -13.99 -14.47 -9.37
CA ILE A 126 -14.82 -14.75 -8.19
C ILE A 126 -15.44 -16.16 -8.29
N SER A 127 -15.82 -16.62 -9.48
CA SER A 127 -16.37 -17.95 -9.67
C SER A 127 -15.40 -19.11 -9.38
N LEU A 128 -14.09 -18.85 -9.35
CA LEU A 128 -13.09 -19.84 -8.91
C LEU A 128 -13.15 -20.07 -7.39
N PHE A 129 -13.59 -19.08 -6.62
CA PHE A 129 -13.60 -19.13 -5.16
C PHE A 129 -14.97 -19.42 -4.56
N SER A 130 -16.05 -19.19 -5.30
CA SER A 130 -17.41 -19.42 -4.84
C SER A 130 -18.28 -20.05 -5.94
N ARG A 131 -19.23 -20.89 -5.54
CA ARG A 131 -20.25 -21.46 -6.44
C ARG A 131 -21.62 -20.80 -6.25
N GLU A 132 -21.76 -19.95 -5.25
CA GLU A 132 -23.01 -19.29 -4.92
C GLU A 132 -23.30 -18.15 -5.92
N PRO A 133 -24.41 -18.20 -6.70
CA PRO A 133 -24.68 -17.21 -7.75
C PRO A 133 -24.77 -15.77 -7.22
N GLU A 134 -25.32 -15.59 -6.02
CA GLU A 134 -25.48 -14.25 -5.43
C GLU A 134 -24.13 -13.66 -5.00
N VAL A 135 -23.24 -14.48 -4.44
CA VAL A 135 -21.87 -14.09 -4.08
C VAL A 135 -21.06 -13.73 -5.32
N ILE A 136 -21.22 -14.53 -6.40
CA ILE A 136 -20.53 -14.26 -7.68
C ILE A 136 -21.02 -12.94 -8.29
N ALA A 137 -22.34 -12.71 -8.30
CA ALA A 137 -22.91 -11.51 -8.87
C ALA A 137 -22.51 -10.24 -8.11
N LEU A 138 -22.52 -10.28 -6.78
CA LEU A 138 -22.12 -9.15 -5.93
C LEU A 138 -20.60 -8.98 -5.96
N GLY A 139 -19.83 -10.07 -5.74
CA GLY A 139 -18.38 -10.03 -5.70
C GLY A 139 -17.73 -9.59 -7.00
N SER A 140 -18.31 -9.95 -8.16
CA SER A 140 -17.78 -9.49 -9.45
C SER A 140 -17.98 -7.99 -9.67
N LYS A 141 -19.09 -7.41 -9.20
CA LYS A 141 -19.34 -5.95 -9.26
C LYS A 141 -18.39 -5.21 -8.32
N THR A 142 -18.24 -5.69 -7.08
CA THR A 142 -17.34 -5.08 -6.12
C THR A 142 -15.89 -5.18 -6.57
N LEU A 143 -15.46 -6.31 -7.12
CA LEU A 143 -14.10 -6.48 -7.63
C LEU A 143 -13.81 -5.58 -8.85
N PHE A 144 -14.79 -5.38 -9.73
CA PHE A 144 -14.64 -4.44 -10.84
C PHE A 144 -14.41 -3.00 -10.36
N ILE A 145 -15.23 -2.54 -9.40
CA ILE A 145 -15.09 -1.21 -8.81
C ILE A 145 -13.75 -1.11 -8.05
N ALA A 146 -13.41 -2.14 -7.29
CA ALA A 146 -12.15 -2.22 -6.55
C ALA A 146 -10.93 -2.11 -7.48
N ALA A 147 -10.89 -2.87 -8.57
CA ALA A 147 -9.80 -2.81 -9.54
C ALA A 147 -9.67 -1.42 -10.20
N ALA A 148 -10.78 -0.72 -10.44
CA ALA A 148 -10.75 0.64 -10.96
C ALA A 148 -10.20 1.66 -9.94
N THR A 149 -10.60 1.53 -8.66
CA THR A 149 -10.13 2.41 -7.58
C THR A 149 -8.69 2.10 -7.17
N GLU A 150 -8.24 0.85 -7.37
CA GLU A 150 -6.89 0.40 -7.04
C GLU A 150 -5.80 1.18 -7.77
N ILE A 151 -6.06 1.62 -9.00
CA ILE A 151 -5.13 2.44 -9.77
C ILE A 151 -4.77 3.73 -9.00
N PHE A 152 -5.78 4.40 -8.44
CA PHE A 152 -5.56 5.63 -7.65
C PHE A 152 -4.92 5.33 -6.29
N PHE A 153 -5.35 4.24 -5.64
CA PHE A 153 -4.79 3.84 -4.35
C PHE A 153 -3.31 3.47 -4.48
N SER A 154 -2.94 2.73 -5.50
CA SER A 154 -1.55 2.34 -5.76
C SER A 154 -0.64 3.53 -6.00
N PHE A 155 -1.13 4.57 -6.70
CA PHE A 155 -0.40 5.83 -6.84
C PHE A 155 -0.11 6.45 -5.46
N THR A 156 -1.11 6.47 -4.57
CA THR A 156 -0.96 6.96 -3.19
C THR A 156 0.06 6.15 -2.40
N VAL A 157 0.06 4.81 -2.54
CA VAL A 157 1.03 3.91 -1.88
C VAL A 157 2.46 4.19 -2.34
N ILE A 158 2.68 4.36 -3.66
CA ILE A 158 4.00 4.67 -4.22
C ILE A 158 4.47 6.06 -3.78
N ALA A 159 3.57 7.06 -3.83
CA ALA A 159 3.87 8.42 -3.37
C ALA A 159 4.22 8.43 -1.87
N GLY A 160 3.51 7.66 -1.05
CA GLY A 160 3.87 7.45 0.36
C GLY A 160 5.26 6.83 0.53
N GLY A 161 5.69 5.94 -0.36
CA GLY A 161 7.06 5.43 -0.41
C GLY A 161 8.10 6.51 -0.70
N ILE A 162 7.82 7.41 -1.64
CA ILE A 162 8.68 8.56 -1.96
C ILE A 162 8.79 9.50 -0.74
N CYS A 163 7.67 9.82 -0.09
CA CYS A 163 7.65 10.66 1.11
C CYS A 163 8.46 10.04 2.26
N ARG A 164 8.34 8.73 2.46
CA ARG A 164 9.18 8.01 3.45
C ARG A 164 10.66 8.07 3.09
N GLY A 165 11.01 7.93 1.82
CA GLY A 165 12.38 8.08 1.32
C GLY A 165 12.95 9.49 1.49
N SER A 166 12.13 10.51 1.39
CA SER A 166 12.52 11.91 1.63
C SER A 166 12.54 12.31 3.11
N GLY A 167 12.09 11.41 4.01
CA GLY A 167 12.02 11.67 5.45
C GLY A 167 10.72 12.35 5.91
N ASP A 168 9.81 12.69 5.00
CA ASP A 168 8.52 13.30 5.34
C ASP A 168 7.43 12.24 5.57
N VAL A 169 7.57 11.54 6.69
CA VAL A 169 6.66 10.45 7.07
C VAL A 169 5.31 10.98 7.56
N ARG A 170 5.27 12.23 8.04
CA ARG A 170 4.05 12.83 8.60
C ARG A 170 3.03 13.13 7.52
N PHE A 171 3.47 13.56 6.35
CA PHE A 171 2.59 13.79 5.21
C PHE A 171 1.89 12.50 4.76
N SER A 172 2.62 11.37 4.66
CA SER A 172 2.04 10.06 4.35
C SER A 172 0.96 9.66 5.36
N LEU A 173 1.21 9.86 6.67
CA LEU A 173 0.23 9.58 7.73
C LEU A 173 -1.04 10.42 7.56
N LEU A 174 -0.93 11.73 7.34
CA LEU A 174 -2.08 12.61 7.16
C LEU A 174 -2.94 12.22 5.97
N VAL A 175 -2.31 11.94 4.82
CA VAL A 175 -3.02 11.48 3.61
C VAL A 175 -3.76 10.16 3.86
N SER A 176 -3.14 9.23 4.58
CA SER A 176 -3.75 7.94 4.92
C SER A 176 -4.95 8.10 5.87
N ILE A 177 -4.86 8.98 6.86
CA ILE A 177 -5.98 9.27 7.79
C ILE A 177 -7.15 9.88 7.01
N ILE A 178 -6.92 10.92 6.23
CA ILE A 178 -7.97 11.60 5.46
C ILE A 178 -8.60 10.64 4.43
N GLY A 179 -7.79 9.88 3.73
CA GLY A 179 -8.26 8.93 2.72
C GLY A 179 -9.09 7.79 3.30
N MET A 180 -8.64 7.17 4.39
CA MET A 180 -9.33 6.01 4.98
C MET A 180 -10.55 6.42 5.79
N TRP A 181 -10.39 7.34 6.73
CA TRP A 181 -11.46 7.72 7.65
C TRP A 181 -12.38 8.81 7.09
N GLY A 182 -11.83 9.79 6.36
CA GLY A 182 -12.62 10.87 5.79
C GLY A 182 -13.41 10.43 4.55
N LEU A 183 -12.73 9.84 3.57
CA LEU A 183 -13.37 9.49 2.31
C LEU A 183 -13.97 8.07 2.32
N ARG A 184 -13.17 7.04 2.64
CA ARG A 184 -13.62 5.65 2.48
C ARG A 184 -14.70 5.26 3.48
N ILE A 185 -14.55 5.60 4.76
CA ILE A 185 -15.57 5.31 5.78
C ILE A 185 -16.71 6.33 5.73
N GLY A 186 -16.40 7.61 5.51
CA GLY A 186 -17.42 8.66 5.44
C GLY A 186 -18.39 8.55 4.26
N LEU A 187 -17.99 7.89 3.14
CA LEU A 187 -18.86 7.63 2.00
C LEU A 187 -19.73 6.37 2.14
N VAL A 188 -19.39 5.49 3.09
CA VAL A 188 -20.13 4.24 3.36
C VAL A 188 -21.23 4.46 4.41
N TRP A 189 -21.15 5.53 5.18
CA TRP A 189 -22.20 5.99 6.12
C TRP A 189 -23.27 6.79 5.37
#